data_bf95aecf0c88e0d66c64b3b2c6aa7522
#
_entry.id   bf95aecf0c88e0d66c64b3b2c6aa7522
#
_cell.length_a   1.000
_cell.length_b   1.000
_cell.length_c   1.000
_cell.angle_alpha   90.00
_cell.angle_beta   90.00
_cell.angle_gamma   90.00
#
_symmetry.space_group_name_H-M   'P 1'
#
loop_
_entity.id
_entity.type
_entity.pdbx_description
1 polymer ?
#
loop_
_entity_poly.entity_id
_entity_poly.type
_entity_poly.pdbx_seq_one_letter_code
_entity_poly.pdbx_strand_id
1 'polypeptide(L)'
;MELDRHFIERNDFQAVRRGYAALTLEIRGFGERRDRRPAEAREERFDPDSIDPNVTCKHAAMVALLLGRTSLGEKILDLRRAIDTLASFPEIDTGRVYAVGNSGGGTLAWYAACVEPRLRGLILGSCFATYAASIGSVDHCCDNYLPGALRWFDFPDLAAVVAPRPLVVVMGRADPLFPLAGVETAYRRARAIYEAAGAAGRCRLILCEGGHGFRPREAWGAFAELVGG
;
A
#
# COMPACT_ATOMS: atom_id res chain seq x y z
N MET A 1 -22.35 -18.60 -15.64
CA MET A 1 -21.38 -18.75 -14.56
C MET A 1 -21.32 -17.40 -13.85
N GLU A 2 -22.04 -17.28 -12.75
CA GLU A 2 -22.06 -16.07 -11.92
C GLU A 2 -20.72 -16.00 -11.18
N LEU A 3 -19.88 -15.01 -11.51
CA LEU A 3 -18.62 -14.80 -10.83
C LEU A 3 -18.92 -14.29 -9.41
N ASP A 4 -18.36 -14.94 -8.40
CA ASP A 4 -18.48 -14.54 -7.02
C ASP A 4 -18.15 -13.04 -6.87
N ARG A 5 -19.00 -12.32 -6.11
CA ARG A 5 -18.88 -10.88 -5.88
C ARG A 5 -17.49 -10.52 -5.30
N HIS A 6 -16.94 -11.35 -4.40
CA HIS A 6 -15.59 -11.19 -3.85
C HIS A 6 -14.50 -11.27 -4.92
N PHE A 7 -14.65 -12.12 -5.92
CA PHE A 7 -13.70 -12.22 -7.02
C PHE A 7 -13.72 -10.99 -7.93
N ILE A 8 -14.91 -10.42 -8.18
CA ILE A 8 -15.07 -9.23 -9.01
C ILE A 8 -14.47 -7.97 -8.33
N GLU A 9 -14.45 -7.93 -7.01
CA GLU A 9 -13.94 -6.80 -6.22
C GLU A 9 -12.42 -6.86 -5.96
N ARG A 10 -11.73 -7.92 -6.36
CA ARG A 10 -10.27 -8.01 -6.22
C ARG A 10 -9.56 -7.01 -7.14
N ASN A 11 -8.48 -6.42 -6.64
CA ASN A 11 -7.70 -5.40 -7.36
C ASN A 11 -7.08 -5.92 -8.65
N ASP A 12 -6.53 -7.12 -8.62
CA ASP A 12 -5.92 -7.79 -9.74
C ASP A 12 -6.94 -8.00 -10.88
N PHE A 13 -8.13 -8.47 -10.55
CA PHE A 13 -9.22 -8.64 -11.51
C PHE A 13 -9.66 -7.32 -12.14
N GLN A 14 -9.76 -6.25 -11.34
CA GLN A 14 -10.11 -4.92 -11.85
C GLN A 14 -9.03 -4.35 -12.76
N ALA A 15 -7.76 -4.64 -12.51
CA ALA A 15 -6.65 -4.26 -13.38
C ALA A 15 -6.73 -4.99 -14.73
N VAL A 16 -6.89 -6.32 -14.70
CA VAL A 16 -6.95 -7.15 -15.92
C VAL A 16 -8.13 -6.77 -16.82
N ARG A 17 -9.31 -6.49 -16.25
CA ARG A 17 -10.47 -6.02 -17.02
C ARG A 17 -10.24 -4.68 -17.73
N ARG A 18 -9.23 -3.92 -17.34
CA ARG A 18 -8.84 -2.63 -17.95
C ARG A 18 -7.62 -2.75 -18.86
N GLY A 19 -7.22 -3.98 -19.18
CA GLY A 19 -6.10 -4.24 -20.09
C GLY A 19 -4.72 -4.14 -19.44
N TYR A 20 -4.63 -4.15 -18.10
CA TYR A 20 -3.35 -4.24 -17.39
C TYR A 20 -2.99 -5.70 -17.13
N ALA A 21 -1.72 -6.03 -17.16
CA ALA A 21 -1.22 -7.20 -16.45
C ALA A 21 -1.17 -6.91 -14.94
N ALA A 22 -1.53 -7.89 -14.13
CA ALA A 22 -1.52 -7.77 -12.68
C ALA A 22 -0.50 -8.73 -12.06
N LEU A 23 0.45 -8.18 -11.30
CA LEU A 23 1.38 -8.93 -10.47
C LEU A 23 1.01 -8.71 -9.00
N THR A 24 0.57 -9.77 -8.33
CA THR A 24 0.28 -9.74 -6.90
C THR A 24 1.51 -10.20 -6.13
N LEU A 25 2.04 -9.31 -5.30
CA LEU A 25 3.17 -9.59 -4.43
C LEU A 25 2.67 -10.00 -3.04
N GLU A 26 2.96 -11.23 -2.64
CA GLU A 26 2.76 -11.64 -1.26
C GLU A 26 3.86 -11.05 -0.38
N ILE A 27 3.48 -10.23 0.59
CA ILE A 27 4.44 -9.53 1.45
C ILE A 27 4.93 -10.42 2.59
N ARG A 28 6.16 -10.18 3.06
CA ARG A 28 6.77 -10.92 4.18
C ARG A 28 5.90 -10.88 5.42
N GLY A 29 5.80 -12.01 6.09
CA GLY A 29 4.98 -12.21 7.29
C GLY A 29 3.52 -12.57 7.00
N PHE A 30 3.12 -12.70 5.72
CA PHE A 30 1.76 -13.07 5.30
C PHE A 30 1.78 -14.29 4.38
N GLY A 31 0.65 -14.98 4.29
CA GLY A 31 0.42 -16.11 3.40
C GLY A 31 1.52 -17.18 3.48
N GLU A 32 2.04 -17.61 2.33
CA GLU A 32 3.13 -18.59 2.24
C GLU A 32 4.48 -18.03 2.72
N ARG A 33 4.62 -16.71 2.86
CA ARG A 33 5.82 -16.03 3.35
C ARG A 33 5.79 -15.76 4.85
N ARG A 34 4.94 -16.48 5.61
CA ARG A 34 4.96 -16.46 7.07
C ARG A 34 6.24 -17.12 7.59
N ASP A 35 6.88 -16.49 8.57
CA ASP A 35 8.00 -17.10 9.28
C ASP A 35 7.47 -18.22 10.18
N ARG A 36 7.80 -19.45 9.85
CA ARG A 36 7.56 -20.58 10.74
C ARG A 36 8.57 -20.55 11.88
N ARG A 37 8.10 -20.37 13.11
CA ARG A 37 8.98 -20.44 14.26
C ARG A 37 9.49 -21.89 14.43
N PRO A 38 10.78 -22.09 14.79
CA PRO A 38 11.31 -23.45 15.03
C PRO A 38 10.54 -24.27 16.07
N ALA A 39 9.93 -23.60 17.06
CA ALA A 39 9.07 -24.26 18.06
C ALA A 39 7.77 -24.76 17.46
N GLU A 40 7.16 -24.02 16.57
CA GLU A 40 5.91 -24.33 15.87
C GLU A 40 6.11 -25.48 14.86
N ALA A 41 7.30 -25.57 14.27
CA ALA A 41 7.66 -26.68 13.38
C ALA A 41 7.87 -28.02 14.09
N ARG A 42 7.93 -28.04 15.42
CA ARG A 42 8.14 -29.24 16.25
C ARG A 42 6.87 -29.78 16.88
N GLU A 43 5.78 -29.04 16.86
CA GLU A 43 4.49 -29.50 17.40
C GLU A 43 3.68 -30.18 16.29
N GLU A 44 3.42 -31.48 16.44
CA GLU A 44 2.59 -32.29 15.53
C GLU A 44 1.14 -31.79 15.40
N ARG A 45 0.75 -30.78 16.19
CA ARG A 45 -0.60 -30.19 16.20
C ARG A 45 -0.62 -28.76 15.70
N PHE A 46 0.45 -28.32 15.05
CA PHE A 46 0.52 -26.96 14.56
C PHE A 46 -0.40 -26.75 13.36
N ASP A 47 -1.43 -25.93 13.53
CA ASP A 47 -2.28 -25.45 12.45
C ASP A 47 -1.72 -24.11 11.95
N PRO A 48 -1.12 -24.07 10.76
CA PRO A 48 -0.59 -22.82 10.18
C PRO A 48 -1.66 -21.76 9.97
N ASP A 49 -2.94 -22.14 9.86
CA ASP A 49 -4.05 -21.22 9.65
C ASP A 49 -4.54 -20.60 10.97
N SER A 50 -4.13 -21.17 12.13
CA SER A 50 -4.44 -20.65 13.47
C SER A 50 -3.55 -19.49 13.92
N ILE A 51 -2.45 -19.20 13.20
CA ILE A 51 -1.56 -18.09 13.58
C ILE A 51 -2.15 -16.76 13.10
N ASP A 52 -2.37 -15.88 14.06
CA ASP A 52 -2.68 -14.49 13.75
C ASP A 52 -1.55 -13.90 12.85
N PRO A 53 -1.86 -13.48 11.63
CA PRO A 53 -0.87 -12.89 10.71
C PRO A 53 -0.16 -11.67 11.33
N ASN A 54 -0.79 -10.97 12.27
CA ASN A 54 -0.17 -9.85 12.99
C ASN A 54 1.00 -10.31 13.87
N VAL A 55 0.98 -11.53 14.40
CA VAL A 55 2.08 -12.08 15.21
C VAL A 55 3.30 -12.32 14.34
N THR A 56 3.15 -12.88 13.14
CA THR A 56 4.28 -13.12 12.23
C THR A 56 4.86 -11.84 11.67
N CYS A 57 4.01 -10.87 11.32
CA CYS A 57 4.44 -9.54 10.90
C CYS A 57 5.21 -8.82 12.00
N LYS A 58 4.73 -8.86 13.25
CA LYS A 58 5.40 -8.29 14.41
C LYS A 58 6.78 -8.91 14.64
N HIS A 59 6.86 -10.24 14.59
CA HIS A 59 8.13 -10.94 14.76
C HIS A 59 9.14 -10.53 13.69
N ALA A 60 8.76 -10.60 12.43
CA ALA A 60 9.62 -10.18 11.31
C ALA A 60 10.08 -8.73 11.45
N ALA A 61 9.20 -7.81 11.86
CA ALA A 61 9.53 -6.42 12.08
C ALA A 61 10.56 -6.23 13.22
N MET A 62 10.39 -6.96 14.33
CA MET A 62 11.32 -6.89 15.47
C MET A 62 12.69 -7.48 15.12
N VAL A 63 12.75 -8.58 14.38
CA VAL A 63 14.02 -9.15 13.89
C VAL A 63 14.70 -8.19 12.91
N ALA A 64 13.97 -7.56 12.01
CA ALA A 64 14.54 -6.56 11.12
C ALA A 64 15.20 -5.41 11.90
N LEU A 65 14.53 -4.90 12.96
CA LEU A 65 15.08 -3.85 13.83
C LEU A 65 16.37 -4.29 14.53
N LEU A 66 16.46 -5.54 15.02
CA LEU A 66 17.68 -6.08 15.62
C LEU A 66 18.86 -6.09 14.64
N LEU A 67 18.58 -6.22 13.34
CA LEU A 67 19.56 -6.19 12.26
C LEU A 67 19.84 -4.77 11.73
N GLY A 68 19.30 -3.73 12.37
CA GLY A 68 19.42 -2.35 11.88
C GLY A 68 18.64 -2.08 10.60
N ARG A 69 17.60 -2.87 10.33
CA ARG A 69 16.71 -2.77 9.16
C ARG A 69 15.28 -2.47 9.57
N THR A 70 14.40 -2.25 8.61
CA THR A 70 12.96 -2.15 8.84
C THR A 70 12.23 -3.17 7.99
N SER A 71 11.15 -3.74 8.51
CA SER A 71 10.27 -4.63 7.74
C SER A 71 9.77 -3.95 6.46
N LEU A 72 9.43 -2.65 6.54
CA LEU A 72 9.03 -1.86 5.39
C LEU A 72 10.14 -1.79 4.32
N GLY A 73 11.39 -1.53 4.71
CA GLY A 73 12.53 -1.49 3.79
C GLY A 73 12.76 -2.83 3.07
N GLU A 74 12.62 -3.93 3.78
CA GLU A 74 12.73 -5.27 3.19
C GLU A 74 11.57 -5.58 2.22
N LYS A 75 10.34 -5.16 2.54
CA LYS A 75 9.18 -5.28 1.65
C LYS A 75 9.33 -4.42 0.39
N ILE A 76 9.91 -3.22 0.51
CA ILE A 76 10.23 -2.37 -0.64
C ILE A 76 11.27 -3.05 -1.54
N LEU A 77 12.29 -3.68 -0.97
CA LEU A 77 13.27 -4.43 -1.75
C LEU A 77 12.62 -5.58 -2.52
N ASP A 78 11.71 -6.31 -1.90
CA ASP A 78 10.95 -7.39 -2.56
C ASP A 78 10.10 -6.83 -3.71
N LEU A 79 9.42 -5.70 -3.51
CA LEU A 79 8.64 -5.05 -4.56
C LEU A 79 9.53 -4.61 -5.74
N ARG A 80 10.70 -4.05 -5.47
CA ARG A 80 11.67 -3.70 -6.52
C ARG A 80 12.12 -4.92 -7.31
N ARG A 81 12.36 -6.06 -6.67
CA ARG A 81 12.68 -7.33 -7.33
C ARG A 81 11.51 -7.87 -8.15
N ALA A 82 10.29 -7.72 -7.66
CA ALA A 82 9.09 -8.06 -8.42
C ALA A 82 9.00 -7.21 -9.71
N ILE A 83 9.29 -5.90 -9.63
CA ILE A 83 9.35 -5.04 -10.82
C ILE A 83 10.47 -5.46 -11.78
N ASP A 84 11.65 -5.85 -11.25
CA ASP A 84 12.75 -6.36 -12.10
C ASP A 84 12.29 -7.58 -12.91
N THR A 85 11.48 -8.45 -12.31
CA THR A 85 10.95 -9.65 -12.98
C THR A 85 10.02 -9.31 -14.15
N LEU A 86 9.32 -8.17 -14.13
CA LEU A 86 8.44 -7.78 -15.23
C LEU A 86 9.17 -7.64 -16.56
N ALA A 87 10.45 -7.28 -16.54
CA ALA A 87 11.26 -7.15 -17.74
C ALA A 87 11.54 -8.50 -18.47
N SER A 88 11.29 -9.65 -17.82
CA SER A 88 11.40 -10.97 -18.44
C SER A 88 10.17 -11.37 -19.26
N PHE A 89 9.09 -10.57 -19.22
CA PHE A 89 7.86 -10.81 -20.00
C PHE A 89 7.78 -9.80 -21.15
N PRO A 90 8.01 -10.22 -22.40
CA PRO A 90 8.09 -9.31 -23.53
C PRO A 90 6.79 -8.57 -23.85
N GLU A 91 5.65 -9.10 -23.41
CA GLU A 91 4.33 -8.50 -23.56
C GLU A 91 4.02 -7.41 -22.53
N ILE A 92 4.89 -7.22 -21.53
CA ILE A 92 4.69 -6.22 -20.47
C ILE A 92 5.40 -4.90 -20.81
N ASP A 93 4.63 -3.82 -20.87
CA ASP A 93 5.18 -2.47 -20.95
C ASP A 93 5.74 -2.00 -19.61
N THR A 94 7.04 -2.21 -19.40
CA THR A 94 7.74 -1.79 -18.16
C THR A 94 7.87 -0.27 -17.99
N GLY A 95 7.51 0.51 -19.00
CA GLY A 95 7.43 1.98 -18.92
C GLY A 95 6.16 2.47 -18.21
N ARG A 96 5.16 1.59 -18.00
CA ARG A 96 3.85 1.90 -17.43
C ARG A 96 3.52 1.00 -16.23
N VAL A 97 4.41 0.97 -15.24
CA VAL A 97 4.21 0.20 -14.00
C VAL A 97 3.53 1.08 -12.95
N TYR A 98 2.47 0.57 -12.35
CA TYR A 98 1.67 1.24 -11.33
C TYR A 98 1.56 0.38 -10.08
N ALA A 99 1.44 0.99 -8.92
CA ALA A 99 1.23 0.25 -7.69
C ALA A 99 -0.17 0.51 -7.12
N VAL A 100 -0.81 -0.56 -6.69
CA VAL A 100 -2.11 -0.53 -6.02
C VAL A 100 -1.99 -1.26 -4.69
N GLY A 101 -2.38 -0.62 -3.60
CA GLY A 101 -2.33 -1.24 -2.29
C GLY A 101 -3.44 -0.75 -1.36
N ASN A 102 -3.86 -1.66 -0.47
CA ASN A 102 -4.80 -1.34 0.58
C ASN A 102 -4.14 -1.49 1.96
N SER A 103 -4.44 -0.60 2.91
CA SER A 103 -3.89 -0.66 4.27
C SER A 103 -2.36 -0.79 4.27
N GLY A 104 -1.77 -1.79 4.88
CA GLY A 104 -0.33 -2.06 4.83
C GLY A 104 0.26 -2.15 3.42
N GLY A 105 -0.50 -2.70 2.46
CA GLY A 105 -0.10 -2.70 1.04
C GLY A 105 -0.07 -1.29 0.42
N GLY A 106 -0.98 -0.42 0.84
CA GLY A 106 -0.98 0.99 0.45
C GLY A 106 0.20 1.76 1.05
N THR A 107 0.50 1.52 2.32
CA THR A 107 1.71 2.05 2.98
C THR A 107 2.97 1.62 2.23
N LEU A 108 3.08 0.33 1.89
CA LEU A 108 4.19 -0.19 1.10
C LEU A 108 4.32 0.51 -0.25
N ALA A 109 3.21 0.64 -0.99
CA ALA A 109 3.19 1.29 -2.30
C ALA A 109 3.62 2.76 -2.21
N TRP A 110 3.17 3.48 -1.17
CA TRP A 110 3.51 4.88 -0.94
C TRP A 110 5.01 5.09 -0.70
N TYR A 111 5.59 4.34 0.23
CA TYR A 111 7.02 4.42 0.50
C TYR A 111 7.88 3.89 -0.65
N ALA A 112 7.42 2.82 -1.31
CA ALA A 112 8.12 2.29 -2.47
C ALA A 112 8.21 3.33 -3.60
N ALA A 113 7.15 4.09 -3.83
CA ALA A 113 7.16 5.15 -4.85
C ALA A 113 8.19 6.23 -4.57
N CYS A 114 8.57 6.47 -3.33
CA CYS A 114 9.61 7.44 -2.99
C CYS A 114 11.01 7.02 -3.45
N VAL A 115 11.26 5.72 -3.59
CA VAL A 115 12.59 5.15 -3.90
C VAL A 115 12.62 4.31 -5.17
N GLU A 116 11.46 4.14 -5.84
CA GLU A 116 11.33 3.36 -7.07
C GLU A 116 10.69 4.22 -8.18
N PRO A 117 11.49 4.88 -9.00
CA PRO A 117 10.99 5.82 -10.04
C PRO A 117 10.27 5.13 -11.20
N ARG A 118 10.38 3.80 -11.34
CA ARG A 118 9.63 3.05 -12.34
C ARG A 118 8.15 2.97 -12.03
N LEU A 119 7.74 3.20 -10.77
CA LEU A 119 6.34 3.35 -10.39
C LEU A 119 5.81 4.68 -10.93
N ARG A 120 4.95 4.63 -11.93
CA ARG A 120 4.45 5.78 -12.69
C ARG A 120 3.14 6.36 -12.16
N GLY A 121 2.53 5.72 -11.19
CA GLY A 121 1.33 6.20 -10.50
C GLY A 121 0.86 5.22 -9.44
N LEU A 122 -0.07 5.66 -8.59
CA LEU A 122 -0.46 4.96 -7.36
C LEU A 122 -1.96 5.00 -7.14
N ILE A 123 -2.49 3.89 -6.63
CA ILE A 123 -3.80 3.83 -5.98
C ILE A 123 -3.58 3.35 -4.54
N LEU A 124 -3.92 4.19 -3.57
CA LEU A 124 -3.76 3.95 -2.15
C LEU A 124 -5.14 3.84 -1.48
N GLY A 125 -5.47 2.67 -0.96
CA GLY A 125 -6.70 2.44 -0.21
C GLY A 125 -6.45 2.33 1.29
N SER A 126 -7.30 2.95 2.10
CA SER A 126 -7.35 2.81 3.56
C SER A 126 -5.98 2.87 4.27
N CYS A 127 -5.13 3.86 3.89
CA CYS A 127 -3.80 4.00 4.48
C CYS A 127 -3.30 5.46 4.57
N PHE A 128 -4.08 6.44 4.14
CA PHE A 128 -3.60 7.80 3.98
C PHE A 128 -4.14 8.74 5.07
N ALA A 129 -3.34 8.98 6.09
CA ALA A 129 -3.62 9.95 7.15
C ALA A 129 -2.31 10.52 7.70
N THR A 130 -2.38 11.54 8.55
CA THR A 130 -1.22 11.97 9.33
C THR A 130 -0.83 10.88 10.34
N TYR A 131 0.44 10.78 10.66
CA TYR A 131 0.90 9.84 11.70
C TYR A 131 0.21 10.09 13.05
N ALA A 132 0.06 11.36 13.43
CA ALA A 132 -0.58 11.71 14.69
C ALA A 132 -2.04 11.26 14.79
N ALA A 133 -2.77 11.24 13.67
CA ALA A 133 -4.18 10.85 13.66
C ALA A 133 -4.41 9.33 13.51
N SER A 134 -3.41 8.57 13.11
CA SER A 134 -3.53 7.14 12.83
C SER A 134 -2.44 6.33 13.52
N ILE A 135 -1.30 6.11 12.88
CA ILE A 135 -0.21 5.23 13.35
C ILE A 135 0.27 5.59 14.77
N GLY A 136 0.24 6.86 15.15
CA GLY A 136 0.66 7.34 16.48
C GLY A 136 -0.41 7.30 17.56
N SER A 137 -1.68 7.05 17.22
CA SER A 137 -2.81 7.11 18.16
C SER A 137 -3.68 5.85 18.19
N VAL A 138 -3.52 4.96 17.21
CA VAL A 138 -4.25 3.69 17.11
C VAL A 138 -3.24 2.56 16.97
N ASP A 139 -3.54 1.38 17.51
CA ASP A 139 -2.68 0.22 17.32
C ASP A 139 -2.69 -0.24 15.86
N HIS A 140 -1.51 -0.34 15.29
CA HIS A 140 -1.28 -0.73 13.90
C HIS A 140 -0.26 -1.86 13.78
N CYS A 141 -0.24 -2.52 12.63
CA CYS A 141 0.78 -3.48 12.29
C CYS A 141 2.17 -2.83 12.35
N CYS A 142 3.14 -3.52 12.96
CA CYS A 142 4.49 -2.99 13.26
C CYS A 142 5.26 -2.50 12.03
N ASP A 143 4.92 -2.97 10.85
CA ASP A 143 5.55 -2.55 9.60
C ASP A 143 5.19 -1.12 9.16
N ASN A 144 4.18 -0.52 9.79
CA ASN A 144 3.88 0.90 9.60
C ASN A 144 4.79 1.84 10.40
N TYR A 145 5.55 1.31 11.36
CA TYR A 145 6.42 2.12 12.22
C TYR A 145 7.83 2.21 11.63
N LEU A 146 8.12 3.34 11.00
CA LEU A 146 9.47 3.65 10.52
C LEU A 146 10.23 4.43 11.58
N PRO A 147 11.29 3.85 12.20
CA PRO A 147 12.03 4.51 13.27
C PRO A 147 12.56 5.88 12.88
N GLY A 148 12.23 6.89 13.66
CA GLY A 148 12.70 8.25 13.47
C GLY A 148 12.03 9.05 12.36
N ALA A 149 11.06 8.51 11.64
CA ALA A 149 10.39 9.19 10.53
C ALA A 149 9.84 10.57 10.91
N LEU A 150 9.11 10.65 12.02
CA LEU A 150 8.51 11.91 12.50
C LEU A 150 9.51 13.03 12.88
N ARG A 151 10.80 12.73 12.91
CA ARG A 151 11.83 13.77 13.06
C ARG A 151 12.06 14.55 11.77
N TRP A 152 11.61 14.03 10.63
CA TRP A 152 11.94 14.55 9.32
C TRP A 152 10.72 14.86 8.46
N PHE A 153 9.65 14.03 8.55
CA PHE A 153 8.46 14.16 7.74
C PHE A 153 7.25 13.49 8.39
N ASP A 154 6.07 13.88 7.99
CA ASP A 154 4.84 13.14 8.20
C ASP A 154 4.47 12.39 6.91
N PHE A 155 3.57 11.42 7.00
CA PHE A 155 3.14 10.57 5.88
C PHE A 155 2.77 11.33 4.60
N PRO A 156 1.96 12.42 4.65
CA PRO A 156 1.60 13.18 3.45
C PRO A 156 2.77 13.97 2.82
N ASP A 157 3.86 14.23 3.55
CA ASP A 157 5.01 14.99 3.03
C ASP A 157 5.74 14.26 1.92
N LEU A 158 5.66 12.94 1.92
CA LEU A 158 6.23 12.10 0.87
C LEU A 158 5.65 12.42 -0.52
N ALA A 159 4.54 13.14 -0.59
CA ALA A 159 4.02 13.71 -1.84
C ALA A 159 5.07 14.56 -2.58
N ALA A 160 6.02 15.18 -1.86
CA ALA A 160 7.11 15.97 -2.46
C ALA A 160 8.06 15.13 -3.34
N VAL A 161 8.16 13.84 -3.06
CA VAL A 161 8.98 12.89 -3.84
C VAL A 161 8.15 12.18 -4.91
N VAL A 162 6.84 12.06 -4.69
CA VAL A 162 5.94 11.32 -5.58
C VAL A 162 5.40 12.21 -6.72
N ALA A 163 5.08 13.47 -6.43
CA ALA A 163 4.60 14.40 -7.46
C ALA A 163 5.63 14.55 -8.60
N PRO A 164 5.19 14.68 -9.85
CA PRO A 164 3.83 14.88 -10.38
C PRO A 164 3.12 13.56 -10.79
N ARG A 165 3.57 12.38 -10.31
CA ARG A 165 2.98 11.09 -10.69
C ARG A 165 1.53 10.99 -10.20
N PRO A 166 0.60 10.41 -10.98
CA PRO A 166 -0.79 10.24 -10.58
C PRO A 166 -0.94 9.53 -9.24
N LEU A 167 -1.74 10.12 -8.36
CA LEU A 167 -2.06 9.59 -7.04
C LEU A 167 -3.59 9.60 -6.83
N VAL A 168 -4.14 8.42 -6.60
CA VAL A 168 -5.53 8.25 -6.14
C VAL A 168 -5.50 7.72 -4.71
N VAL A 169 -6.13 8.42 -3.79
CA VAL A 169 -6.35 8.01 -2.40
C VAL A 169 -7.82 7.66 -2.23
N VAL A 170 -8.12 6.46 -1.74
CA VAL A 170 -9.49 5.98 -1.51
C VAL A 170 -9.66 5.59 -0.06
N MET A 171 -10.59 6.25 0.64
CA MET A 171 -10.76 6.08 2.09
C MET A 171 -12.24 5.88 2.45
N GLY A 172 -12.49 5.04 3.45
CA GLY A 172 -13.81 4.94 4.07
C GLY A 172 -14.04 6.07 5.07
N ARG A 173 -15.24 6.68 5.05
CA ARG A 173 -15.59 7.78 5.98
C ARG A 173 -15.65 7.34 7.45
N ALA A 174 -15.96 6.07 7.69
CA ALA A 174 -16.06 5.49 9.03
C ALA A 174 -14.89 4.51 9.33
N ASP A 175 -13.73 4.74 8.72
CA ASP A 175 -12.53 3.91 8.97
C ASP A 175 -11.99 4.18 10.37
N PRO A 176 -12.01 3.19 11.29
CA PRO A 176 -11.57 3.39 12.67
C PRO A 176 -10.04 3.49 12.81
N LEU A 177 -9.28 2.96 11.83
CA LEU A 177 -7.82 2.98 11.84
C LEU A 177 -7.26 4.27 11.23
N PHE A 178 -8.03 4.89 10.32
CA PHE A 178 -7.66 6.11 9.63
C PHE A 178 -8.79 7.15 9.74
N PRO A 179 -8.91 7.83 10.89
CA PRO A 179 -9.99 8.79 11.15
C PRO A 179 -10.07 9.88 10.09
N LEU A 180 -11.30 10.20 9.65
CA LEU A 180 -11.55 11.10 8.53
C LEU A 180 -10.85 12.46 8.65
N ALA A 181 -10.85 13.07 9.83
CA ALA A 181 -10.17 14.36 10.07
C ALA A 181 -8.66 14.29 9.77
N GLY A 182 -8.02 13.16 10.12
CA GLY A 182 -6.62 12.89 9.82
C GLY A 182 -6.36 12.69 8.33
N VAL A 183 -7.28 11.99 7.65
CA VAL A 183 -7.25 11.78 6.19
C VAL A 183 -7.36 13.11 5.45
N GLU A 184 -8.34 13.94 5.80
CA GLU A 184 -8.54 15.25 5.17
C GLU A 184 -7.36 16.19 5.38
N THR A 185 -6.77 16.15 6.58
CA THR A 185 -5.56 16.95 6.89
C THR A 185 -4.37 16.48 6.05
N ALA A 186 -4.13 15.18 5.98
CA ALA A 186 -3.07 14.59 5.16
C ALA A 186 -3.27 14.91 3.68
N TYR A 187 -4.49 14.76 3.18
CA TYR A 187 -4.80 15.04 1.78
C TYR A 187 -4.61 16.50 1.41
N ARG A 188 -5.08 17.44 2.24
CA ARG A 188 -4.86 18.88 2.00
C ARG A 188 -3.37 19.21 1.88
N ARG A 189 -2.53 18.59 2.73
CA ARG A 189 -1.08 18.78 2.69
C ARG A 189 -0.45 18.20 1.42
N ALA A 190 -0.79 16.96 1.06
CA ALA A 190 -0.33 16.34 -0.17
C ALA A 190 -0.78 17.13 -1.41
N ARG A 191 -2.04 17.57 -1.44
CA ARG A 191 -2.57 18.39 -2.54
C ARG A 191 -1.81 19.71 -2.72
N ALA A 192 -1.52 20.41 -1.63
CA ALA A 192 -0.73 21.65 -1.70
C ALA A 192 0.67 21.40 -2.31
N ILE A 193 1.29 20.26 -2.00
CA ILE A 193 2.56 19.85 -2.62
C ILE A 193 2.40 19.61 -4.13
N TYR A 194 1.33 18.91 -4.54
CA TYR A 194 1.03 18.70 -5.96
C TYR A 194 0.72 20.00 -6.69
N GLU A 195 0.04 20.95 -6.04
CA GLU A 195 -0.21 22.29 -6.58
C GLU A 195 1.10 23.05 -6.80
N ALA A 196 2.00 23.03 -5.81
CA ALA A 196 3.33 23.63 -5.94
C ALA A 196 4.18 23.00 -7.04
N ALA A 197 3.98 21.70 -7.32
CA ALA A 197 4.61 20.98 -8.42
C ALA A 197 3.92 21.20 -9.79
N GLY A 198 2.91 22.05 -9.88
CA GLY A 198 2.15 22.29 -11.12
C GLY A 198 1.26 21.10 -11.54
N ALA A 199 0.95 20.20 -10.62
CA ALA A 199 0.28 18.93 -10.89
C ALA A 199 -1.00 18.71 -10.05
N ALA A 200 -1.69 19.80 -9.66
CA ALA A 200 -2.89 19.75 -8.80
C ALA A 200 -3.95 18.74 -9.26
N GLY A 201 -4.16 18.60 -10.57
CA GLY A 201 -5.10 17.66 -11.15
C GLY A 201 -4.70 16.18 -11.05
N ARG A 202 -3.47 15.89 -10.64
CA ARG A 202 -2.93 14.52 -10.58
C ARG A 202 -3.01 13.86 -9.19
N CYS A 203 -3.58 14.55 -8.19
CA CYS A 203 -3.80 14.05 -6.86
C CYS A 203 -5.29 14.07 -6.53
N ARG A 204 -5.91 12.93 -6.26
CA ARG A 204 -7.34 12.81 -5.95
C ARG A 204 -7.60 12.05 -4.68
N LEU A 205 -8.54 12.55 -3.86
CA LEU A 205 -9.13 11.84 -2.73
C LEU A 205 -10.56 11.43 -3.08
N ILE A 206 -10.87 10.17 -2.80
CA ILE A 206 -12.20 9.60 -2.91
C ILE A 206 -12.62 9.14 -1.52
N LEU A 207 -13.68 9.71 -1.00
CA LEU A 207 -14.29 9.32 0.25
C LEU A 207 -15.52 8.48 -0.03
N CYS A 208 -15.51 7.23 0.41
CA CYS A 208 -16.59 6.27 0.25
C CYS A 208 -17.29 6.01 1.58
N GLU A 209 -18.52 5.57 1.53
CA GLU A 209 -19.23 5.11 2.71
C GLU A 209 -18.62 3.81 3.26
N GLY A 210 -18.73 3.64 4.59
CA GLY A 210 -18.24 2.46 5.31
C GLY A 210 -16.86 2.63 5.94
N GLY A 211 -16.34 1.54 6.49
CA GLY A 211 -15.11 1.48 7.28
C GLY A 211 -13.87 1.11 6.49
N HIS A 212 -12.96 0.43 7.19
CA HIS A 212 -11.67 -0.01 6.65
C HIS A 212 -11.85 -1.01 5.49
N GLY A 213 -11.41 -0.66 4.29
CA GLY A 213 -11.53 -1.54 3.13
C GLY A 213 -11.31 -0.81 1.81
N PHE A 214 -10.95 -1.57 0.78
CA PHE A 214 -10.72 -1.05 -0.55
C PHE A 214 -12.02 -0.89 -1.34
N ARG A 215 -12.07 0.10 -2.23
CA ARG A 215 -13.19 0.41 -3.12
C ARG A 215 -12.70 0.42 -4.56
N PRO A 216 -12.60 -0.76 -5.21
CA PRO A 216 -11.91 -0.89 -6.49
C PRO A 216 -12.56 -0.13 -7.63
N ARG A 217 -13.89 -0.06 -7.67
CA ARG A 217 -14.60 0.62 -8.78
C ARG A 217 -14.29 2.11 -8.82
N GLU A 218 -14.43 2.77 -7.68
CA GLU A 218 -14.18 4.20 -7.51
C GLU A 218 -12.70 4.52 -7.73
N ALA A 219 -11.82 3.70 -7.17
CA ALA A 219 -10.38 3.84 -7.27
C ALA A 219 -9.89 3.78 -8.72
N TRP A 220 -10.26 2.72 -9.43
CA TRP A 220 -9.85 2.51 -10.81
C TRP A 220 -10.50 3.48 -11.80
N GLY A 221 -11.76 3.90 -11.53
CA GLY A 221 -12.42 4.94 -12.32
C GLY A 221 -11.64 6.25 -12.31
N ALA A 222 -11.32 6.74 -11.12
CA ALA A 222 -10.54 7.97 -10.96
C ALA A 222 -9.10 7.83 -11.51
N PHE A 223 -8.47 6.67 -11.34
CA PHE A 223 -7.13 6.44 -11.84
C PHE A 223 -7.06 6.46 -13.37
N ALA A 224 -8.02 5.83 -14.03
CA ALA A 224 -8.10 5.83 -15.50
C ALA A 224 -8.18 7.24 -16.08
N GLU A 225 -8.92 8.14 -15.43
CA GLU A 225 -8.98 9.55 -15.84
C GLU A 225 -7.65 10.29 -15.69
N LEU A 226 -6.81 9.90 -14.71
CA LEU A 226 -5.51 10.54 -14.47
C LEU A 226 -4.41 10.04 -15.40
N VAL A 227 -4.50 8.82 -15.91
CA VAL A 227 -3.47 8.20 -16.77
C VAL A 227 -3.84 8.16 -18.24
N GLY A 228 -5.12 8.32 -18.57
CA GLY A 228 -5.65 8.30 -19.94
C GLY A 228 -5.74 9.67 -20.62
N GLY A 229 -5.35 10.75 -19.91
CA GLY A 229 -5.34 12.13 -20.41
C GLY A 229 -4.00 12.55 -20.97
#